data_1687c9116c7e2e312d3e1b1bf31ee68c
#
_entry.id   1687c9116c7e2e312d3e1b1bf31ee68c
#
_cell.length_a   1.000
_cell.length_b   1.000
_cell.length_c   1.000
_cell.angle_alpha   90.00
_cell.angle_beta   90.00
_cell.angle_gamma   90.00
#
_symmetry.space_group_name_H-M   'P 1'
#
loop_
_entity.id
_entity.type
_entity.pdbx_description
1 polymer ?
#
loop_
_entity_poly.entity_id
_entity_poly.type
_entity_poly.pdbx_seq_one_letter_code
_entity_poly.pdbx_strand_id
1 'polypeptide(L)'
;MYSQSNSHLDEEQREDSQGLTWRRLHMSRAKLKATATTSELLSGFAMIAMVELQINEPTNVPEWLFIMFSICTTILVAVHIFALMISTYLLPNIDAISKLQSTKLVKESPHERMRGFVELAWTFSTVFGLFLFLVEVAILCWVKFWDHSINAAIAATIIVIPVLVIFVFHPLLVRQHYIGAAS
;
A
#
# COMPACT_ATOMS: atom_id res chain seq x y z
N MET A 1 -7.98 53.27 0.38
CA MET A 1 -9.06 52.27 0.20
C MET A 1 -8.63 51.03 -0.59
N TYR A 2 -7.76 51.11 -1.59
CA TYR A 2 -7.23 50.00 -2.34
C TYR A 2 -6.26 49.09 -1.56
N SER A 3 -5.52 49.62 -0.59
CA SER A 3 -4.53 48.85 0.19
C SER A 3 -5.16 47.88 1.20
N GLN A 4 -6.34 48.19 1.71
CA GLN A 4 -7.05 47.32 2.66
C GLN A 4 -7.75 46.11 1.98
N SER A 5 -8.20 46.28 0.75
CA SER A 5 -8.83 45.18 -0.02
C SER A 5 -7.83 44.12 -0.41
N ASN A 6 -6.59 44.47 -0.74
CA ASN A 6 -5.54 43.53 -1.06
C ASN A 6 -5.07 42.71 0.18
N SER A 7 -5.00 43.35 1.35
CA SER A 7 -4.62 42.64 2.57
C SER A 7 -5.64 41.58 2.99
N HIS A 8 -6.93 41.85 2.81
CA HIS A 8 -7.98 40.87 3.08
C HIS A 8 -7.96 39.67 2.11
N LEU A 9 -7.70 39.93 0.84
CA LEU A 9 -7.56 38.85 -0.16
C LEU A 9 -6.33 37.97 0.09
N ASP A 10 -5.22 38.58 0.52
CA ASP A 10 -4.00 37.90 0.89
C ASP A 10 -4.15 37.07 2.17
N GLU A 11 -4.95 37.52 3.14
CA GLU A 11 -5.27 36.76 4.35
C GLU A 11 -6.19 35.59 4.05
N GLU A 12 -7.22 35.77 3.25
CA GLU A 12 -8.17 34.70 2.84
C GLU A 12 -7.47 33.63 2.02
N GLN A 13 -6.58 33.98 1.09
CA GLN A 13 -5.75 33.03 0.35
C GLN A 13 -4.76 32.28 1.25
N ARG A 14 -4.25 32.92 2.30
CA ARG A 14 -3.38 32.28 3.30
C ARG A 14 -4.14 31.27 4.15
N GLU A 15 -5.33 31.59 4.60
CA GLU A 15 -6.18 30.69 5.38
C GLU A 15 -6.59 29.46 4.57
N ASP A 16 -6.96 29.64 3.31
CA ASP A 16 -7.30 28.54 2.40
C ASP A 16 -6.09 27.64 2.11
N SER A 17 -4.93 28.21 1.89
CA SER A 17 -3.70 27.44 1.65
C SER A 17 -3.26 26.66 2.90
N GLN A 18 -3.47 27.21 4.09
CA GLN A 18 -3.20 26.53 5.36
C GLN A 18 -4.18 25.38 5.60
N GLY A 19 -5.46 25.58 5.31
CA GLY A 19 -6.49 24.53 5.41
C GLY A 19 -6.21 23.34 4.48
N LEU A 20 -5.78 23.62 3.25
CA LEU A 20 -5.39 22.58 2.28
C LEU A 20 -4.14 21.81 2.72
N THR A 21 -3.15 22.50 3.26
CA THR A 21 -1.92 21.88 3.75
C THR A 21 -2.21 20.98 4.95
N TRP A 22 -3.06 21.41 5.87
CA TRP A 22 -3.51 20.64 7.01
C TRP A 22 -4.26 19.35 6.60
N ARG A 23 -5.20 19.45 5.67
CA ARG A 23 -5.92 18.30 5.11
C ARG A 23 -4.96 17.30 4.48
N ARG A 24 -3.98 17.77 3.70
CA ARG A 24 -2.97 16.93 3.05
C ARG A 24 -2.10 16.21 4.07
N LEU A 25 -1.72 16.87 5.15
CA LEU A 25 -0.93 16.28 6.23
C LEU A 25 -1.68 15.14 6.94
N HIS A 26 -2.95 15.37 7.25
CA HIS A 26 -3.82 14.36 7.86
C HIS A 26 -4.02 13.14 6.94
N MET A 27 -4.19 13.37 5.63
CA MET A 27 -4.28 12.29 4.66
C MET A 27 -2.99 11.47 4.57
N SER A 28 -1.83 12.11 4.57
CA SER A 28 -0.52 11.40 4.55
C SER A 28 -0.33 10.55 5.79
N ARG A 29 -0.71 11.07 6.96
CA ARG A 29 -0.69 10.32 8.23
C ARG A 29 -1.62 9.10 8.20
N ALA A 30 -2.85 9.28 7.71
CA ALA A 30 -3.81 8.20 7.58
C ALA A 30 -3.32 7.10 6.63
N LYS A 31 -2.76 7.48 5.48
CA LYS A 31 -2.15 6.55 4.52
C LYS A 31 -1.02 5.74 5.15
N LEU A 32 -0.09 6.39 5.85
CA LEU A 32 1.03 5.71 6.51
C LEU A 32 0.56 4.74 7.59
N LYS A 33 -0.40 5.14 8.41
CA LYS A 33 -0.98 4.26 9.43
C LYS A 33 -1.67 3.06 8.82
N ALA A 34 -2.46 3.26 7.75
CA ALA A 34 -3.09 2.18 7.02
C ALA A 34 -2.06 1.23 6.40
N THR A 35 -0.98 1.77 5.78
CA THR A 35 0.12 0.98 5.24
C THR A 35 0.78 0.11 6.30
N ALA A 36 1.10 0.67 7.46
CA ALA A 36 1.71 -0.08 8.55
C ALA A 36 0.82 -1.25 8.98
N THR A 37 -0.46 -0.98 9.28
CA THR A 37 -1.40 -2.02 9.72
C THR A 37 -1.61 -3.11 8.65
N THR A 38 -1.77 -2.72 7.38
CA THR A 38 -1.94 -3.69 6.29
C THR A 38 -0.68 -4.53 6.11
N SER A 39 0.51 -3.92 6.20
CA SER A 39 1.78 -4.63 6.06
C SER A 39 2.03 -5.61 7.20
N GLU A 40 1.68 -5.26 8.43
CA GLU A 40 1.73 -6.17 9.58
C GLU A 40 0.84 -7.39 9.36
N LEU A 41 -0.41 -7.18 8.96
CA LEU A 41 -1.36 -8.26 8.72
C LEU A 41 -0.93 -9.16 7.57
N LEU A 42 -0.55 -8.61 6.42
CA LEU A 42 -0.18 -9.40 5.25
C LEU A 42 1.12 -10.16 5.46
N SER A 43 2.13 -9.56 6.08
CA SER A 43 3.36 -10.27 6.41
C SER A 43 3.13 -11.37 7.44
N GLY A 44 2.24 -11.14 8.41
CA GLY A 44 1.81 -12.14 9.37
C GLY A 44 1.12 -13.33 8.71
N PHE A 45 0.18 -13.09 7.79
CA PHE A 45 -0.48 -14.15 7.04
C PHE A 45 0.49 -14.95 6.16
N ALA A 46 1.43 -14.29 5.50
CA ALA A 46 2.46 -14.94 4.70
C ALA A 46 3.35 -15.87 5.55
N MET A 47 3.74 -15.42 6.72
CA MET A 47 4.51 -16.24 7.67
C MET A 47 3.71 -17.45 8.16
N ILE A 48 2.44 -17.26 8.50
CA ILE A 48 1.54 -18.35 8.89
C ILE A 48 1.39 -19.35 7.74
N ALA A 49 1.16 -18.88 6.52
CA ALA A 49 1.04 -19.72 5.35
C ALA A 49 2.30 -20.57 5.12
N MET A 50 3.47 -19.99 5.32
CA MET A 50 4.75 -20.69 5.21
C MET A 50 4.90 -21.78 6.28
N VAL A 51 4.49 -21.52 7.52
CA VAL A 51 4.56 -22.51 8.62
C VAL A 51 3.52 -23.62 8.46
N GLU A 52 2.31 -23.27 8.00
CA GLU A 52 1.21 -24.23 7.77
C GLU A 52 1.42 -25.11 6.53
N LEU A 53 2.37 -24.76 5.68
CA LEU A 53 2.70 -25.58 4.53
C LEU A 53 3.47 -26.81 4.97
N GLN A 54 2.74 -27.81 5.49
CA GLN A 54 3.29 -29.13 5.83
C GLN A 54 3.38 -29.98 4.56
N ILE A 55 4.59 -30.36 4.21
CA ILE A 55 4.84 -31.27 3.09
C ILE A 55 4.79 -32.70 3.64
N ASN A 56 3.72 -33.43 3.30
CA ASN A 56 3.60 -34.84 3.66
C ASN A 56 4.30 -35.66 2.58
N GLU A 57 5.32 -36.40 2.94
CA GLU A 57 5.96 -37.37 2.04
C GLU A 57 5.14 -38.68 1.99
N PRO A 58 4.94 -39.30 0.81
CA PRO A 58 5.36 -38.84 -0.51
C PRO A 58 4.38 -37.85 -1.14
N THR A 59 4.91 -36.80 -1.77
CA THR A 59 4.12 -35.79 -2.47
C THR A 59 4.35 -35.87 -3.97
N ASN A 60 3.28 -35.66 -4.77
CA ASN A 60 3.37 -35.52 -6.23
C ASN A 60 3.45 -34.05 -6.68
N VAL A 61 3.53 -33.13 -5.74
CA VAL A 61 3.63 -31.70 -6.04
C VAL A 61 4.96 -31.41 -6.75
N PRO A 62 4.95 -30.75 -7.90
CA PRO A 62 6.18 -30.40 -8.61
C PRO A 62 7.07 -29.48 -7.80
N GLU A 63 8.36 -29.75 -7.77
CA GLU A 63 9.35 -28.96 -7.01
C GLU A 63 9.35 -27.47 -7.37
N TRP A 64 9.13 -27.14 -8.64
CA TRP A 64 9.06 -25.74 -9.09
C TRP A 64 7.95 -24.94 -8.39
N LEU A 65 6.88 -25.59 -7.97
CA LEU A 65 5.76 -24.94 -7.29
C LEU A 65 6.16 -24.50 -5.87
N PHE A 66 6.95 -25.31 -5.17
CA PHE A 66 7.54 -24.94 -3.87
C PHE A 66 8.55 -23.82 -4.01
N ILE A 67 9.35 -23.84 -5.07
CA ILE A 67 10.31 -22.76 -5.36
C ILE A 67 9.56 -21.44 -5.60
N MET A 68 8.52 -21.46 -6.43
CA MET A 68 7.69 -20.28 -6.70
C MET A 68 7.00 -19.75 -5.45
N PHE A 69 6.47 -20.63 -4.61
CA PHE A 69 5.89 -20.24 -3.32
C PHE A 69 6.92 -19.56 -2.42
N SER A 70 8.08 -20.19 -2.23
CA SER A 70 9.15 -19.64 -1.39
C SER A 70 9.63 -18.28 -1.87
N ILE A 71 9.84 -18.10 -3.18
CA ILE A 71 10.25 -16.81 -3.76
C ILE A 71 9.16 -15.76 -3.55
N CYS A 72 7.90 -16.08 -3.84
CA CYS A 72 6.78 -15.18 -3.71
C CYS A 72 6.61 -14.70 -2.25
N THR A 73 6.60 -15.65 -1.30
CA THR A 73 6.51 -15.35 0.14
C THR A 73 7.66 -14.47 0.62
N THR A 74 8.89 -14.77 0.20
CA THR A 74 10.06 -13.99 0.60
C THR A 74 9.99 -12.56 0.09
N ILE A 75 9.61 -12.37 -1.18
CA ILE A 75 9.44 -11.03 -1.77
C ILE A 75 8.29 -10.29 -1.07
N LEU A 76 7.17 -10.96 -0.82
CA LEU A 76 6.02 -10.38 -0.13
C LEU A 76 6.40 -9.85 1.25
N VAL A 77 7.05 -10.68 2.06
CA VAL A 77 7.51 -10.30 3.40
C VAL A 77 8.51 -9.16 3.33
N ALA A 78 9.48 -9.22 2.42
CA ALA A 78 10.48 -8.17 2.25
C ALA A 78 9.84 -6.82 1.88
N VAL A 79 8.89 -6.80 0.95
CA VAL A 79 8.15 -5.59 0.56
C VAL A 79 7.40 -4.99 1.73
N HIS A 80 6.72 -5.82 2.53
CA HIS A 80 5.95 -5.36 3.67
C HIS A 80 6.83 -4.87 4.82
N ILE A 81 7.95 -5.54 5.11
CA ILE A 81 8.94 -5.06 6.09
C ILE A 81 9.53 -3.72 5.67
N PHE A 82 9.84 -3.56 4.38
CA PHE A 82 10.34 -2.29 3.86
C PHE A 82 9.30 -1.17 3.99
N ALA A 83 8.05 -1.44 3.68
CA ALA A 83 6.95 -0.49 3.85
C ALA A 83 6.72 -0.13 5.33
N LEU A 84 6.81 -1.09 6.24
CA LEU A 84 6.75 -0.87 7.69
C LEU A 84 7.90 0.02 8.16
N MET A 85 9.13 -0.26 7.73
CA MET A 85 10.29 0.54 8.08
C MET A 85 10.13 2.00 7.66
N ILE A 86 9.69 2.25 6.42
CA ILE A 86 9.43 3.60 5.94
C ILE A 86 8.30 4.26 6.75
N SER A 87 7.21 3.55 6.99
CA SER A 87 6.06 4.07 7.76
C SER A 87 6.44 4.43 9.18
N THR A 88 7.21 3.58 9.85
CA THR A 88 7.67 3.79 11.23
C THR A 88 8.63 4.97 11.34
N TYR A 89 9.47 5.21 10.32
CA TYR A 89 10.38 6.34 10.29
C TYR A 89 9.67 7.66 9.98
N LEU A 90 8.71 7.66 9.05
CA LEU A 90 8.04 8.88 8.59
C LEU A 90 6.93 9.34 9.52
N LEU A 91 6.22 8.41 10.17
CA LEU A 91 5.06 8.73 11.01
C LEU A 91 5.36 9.72 12.14
N PRO A 92 6.41 9.54 12.96
CA PRO A 92 6.75 10.49 14.03
C PRO A 92 7.21 11.84 13.47
N ASN A 93 7.87 11.87 12.32
CA ASN A 93 8.29 13.12 11.68
C ASN A 93 7.08 13.93 11.19
N ILE A 94 6.07 13.26 10.62
CA ILE A 94 4.82 13.92 10.20
C ILE A 94 4.02 14.39 11.42
N ASP A 95 4.00 13.63 12.51
CA ASP A 95 3.36 14.02 13.76
C ASP A 95 4.04 15.25 14.40
N ALA A 96 5.36 15.30 14.38
CA ALA A 96 6.12 16.45 14.88
C ALA A 96 5.83 17.73 14.06
N ILE A 97 5.83 17.63 12.73
CA ILE A 97 5.51 18.74 11.83
C ILE A 97 4.06 19.20 12.04
N SER A 98 3.13 18.26 12.20
CA SER A 98 1.71 18.55 12.46
C SER A 98 1.51 19.37 13.74
N LYS A 99 2.29 19.10 14.78
CA LYS A 99 2.25 19.85 16.05
C LYS A 99 2.93 21.21 15.95
N LEU A 100 4.01 21.32 15.19
CA LEU A 100 4.76 22.55 14.97
C LEU A 100 4.04 23.55 14.07
N GLN A 101 3.24 23.07 13.12
CA GLN A 101 2.48 23.91 12.20
C GLN A 101 1.32 24.66 12.88
N SER A 102 0.91 24.21 14.07
CA SER A 102 0.06 24.98 14.99
C SER A 102 0.75 26.23 15.54
N THR A 103 2.08 26.32 15.44
CA THR A 103 2.89 27.45 15.85
C THR A 103 3.56 28.06 14.61
N LYS A 104 2.97 29.03 14.01
CA LYS A 104 3.35 30.07 13.00
C LYS A 104 4.73 30.06 12.28
N LEU A 105 5.47 28.94 12.15
CA LEU A 105 6.85 28.95 11.70
C LEU A 105 7.20 27.84 10.69
N VAL A 106 6.42 27.68 9.60
CA VAL A 106 6.86 26.84 8.48
C VAL A 106 6.74 27.59 7.17
N LYS A 107 7.73 28.42 6.94
CA LYS A 107 8.09 28.94 5.62
C LYS A 107 9.17 28.00 5.07
N GLU A 108 8.87 27.33 3.98
CA GLU A 108 9.73 26.43 3.21
C GLU A 108 9.83 24.97 3.68
N SER A 109 9.37 24.10 2.79
CA SER A 109 8.87 22.79 3.16
C SER A 109 9.82 21.66 2.75
N PRO A 110 10.46 20.99 3.72
CA PRO A 110 10.92 19.63 3.56
C PRO A 110 9.75 18.65 3.30
N HIS A 111 8.52 19.11 3.48
CA HIS A 111 7.28 18.34 3.37
C HIS A 111 7.00 17.83 1.95
N GLU A 112 7.33 18.56 0.90
CA GLU A 112 7.09 18.09 -0.49
C GLU A 112 7.99 16.91 -0.84
N ARG A 113 9.22 16.90 -0.35
CA ARG A 113 10.16 15.80 -0.57
C ARG A 113 9.74 14.53 0.19
N MET A 114 9.25 14.68 1.42
CA MET A 114 8.72 13.57 2.23
C MET A 114 7.42 13.00 1.68
N ARG A 115 6.61 13.82 1.03
CA ARG A 115 5.35 13.43 0.41
C ARG A 115 5.53 12.37 -0.68
N GLY A 116 6.56 12.51 -1.51
CA GLY A 116 6.89 11.52 -2.54
C GLY A 116 7.21 10.14 -1.94
N PHE A 117 7.93 10.10 -0.83
CA PHE A 117 8.24 8.84 -0.12
C PHE A 117 6.99 8.20 0.51
N VAL A 118 6.10 9.00 1.08
CA VAL A 118 4.81 8.50 1.62
C VAL A 118 3.95 7.90 0.53
N GLU A 119 3.81 8.60 -0.59
CA GLU A 119 3.04 8.14 -1.75
C GLU A 119 3.64 6.85 -2.33
N LEU A 120 4.97 6.81 -2.46
CA LEU A 120 5.70 5.63 -2.92
C LEU A 120 5.51 4.44 -1.99
N ALA A 121 5.69 4.63 -0.67
CA ALA A 121 5.53 3.57 0.32
C ALA A 121 4.09 3.03 0.33
N TRP A 122 3.11 3.91 0.26
CA TRP A 122 1.70 3.52 0.21
C TRP A 122 1.36 2.74 -1.06
N THR A 123 1.76 3.25 -2.22
CA THR A 123 1.49 2.59 -3.51
C THR A 123 2.20 1.25 -3.58
N PHE A 124 3.47 1.20 -3.20
CA PHE A 124 4.27 -0.02 -3.26
C PHE A 124 3.74 -1.10 -2.31
N SER A 125 3.43 -0.74 -1.08
CA SER A 125 2.89 -1.70 -0.11
C SER A 125 1.46 -2.14 -0.47
N THR A 126 0.60 -1.19 -0.85
CA THR A 126 -0.82 -1.50 -1.04
C THR A 126 -1.07 -2.18 -2.38
N VAL A 127 -0.53 -1.63 -3.48
CA VAL A 127 -0.79 -2.16 -4.81
C VAL A 127 0.06 -3.41 -5.06
N PHE A 128 1.36 -3.31 -4.88
CA PHE A 128 2.27 -4.41 -5.17
C PHE A 128 2.19 -5.52 -4.12
N GLY A 129 2.08 -5.17 -2.84
CA GLY A 129 1.95 -6.13 -1.76
C GLY A 129 0.66 -6.94 -1.82
N LEU A 130 -0.49 -6.31 -2.06
CA LEU A 130 -1.76 -7.02 -2.26
C LEU A 130 -1.75 -7.90 -3.51
N PHE A 131 -1.15 -7.43 -4.60
CA PHE A 131 -1.00 -8.23 -5.80
C PHE A 131 -0.19 -9.50 -5.53
N LEU A 132 0.97 -9.37 -4.88
CA LEU A 132 1.81 -10.51 -4.50
C LEU A 132 1.08 -11.45 -3.55
N PHE A 133 0.33 -10.93 -2.58
CA PHE A 133 -0.44 -11.73 -1.65
C PHE A 133 -1.51 -12.57 -2.36
N LEU A 134 -2.22 -12.02 -3.33
CA LEU A 134 -3.20 -12.78 -4.12
C LEU A 134 -2.54 -13.87 -4.97
N VAL A 135 -1.37 -13.58 -5.54
CA VAL A 135 -0.57 -14.58 -6.27
C VAL A 135 -0.11 -15.69 -5.33
N GLU A 136 0.36 -15.33 -4.14
CA GLU A 136 0.78 -16.29 -3.12
C GLU A 136 -0.36 -17.21 -2.69
N VAL A 137 -1.55 -16.65 -2.44
CA VAL A 137 -2.74 -17.44 -2.11
C VAL A 137 -3.09 -18.43 -3.23
N ALA A 138 -2.98 -18.01 -4.49
CA ALA A 138 -3.20 -18.92 -5.62
C ALA A 138 -2.18 -20.06 -5.63
N ILE A 139 -0.89 -19.76 -5.47
CA ILE A 139 0.18 -20.77 -5.43
C ILE A 139 -0.03 -21.72 -4.24
N LEU A 140 -0.36 -21.18 -3.06
CA LEU A 140 -0.64 -21.95 -1.86
C LEU A 140 -1.79 -22.92 -2.07
N CYS A 141 -2.88 -22.49 -2.73
CA CYS A 141 -3.99 -23.37 -3.07
C CYS A 141 -3.55 -24.51 -3.99
N TRP A 142 -2.70 -24.23 -4.99
CA TRP A 142 -2.16 -25.28 -5.86
C TRP A 142 -1.28 -26.27 -5.07
N VAL A 143 -0.37 -25.80 -4.25
CA VAL A 143 0.49 -26.65 -3.42
C VAL A 143 -0.34 -27.51 -2.46
N LYS A 144 -1.32 -26.91 -1.79
CA LYS A 144 -2.12 -27.60 -0.76
C LYS A 144 -3.08 -28.64 -1.33
N PHE A 145 -3.70 -28.34 -2.49
CA PHE A 145 -4.73 -29.20 -3.06
C PHE A 145 -4.22 -30.14 -4.17
N TRP A 146 -2.95 -30.06 -4.56
CA TRP A 146 -2.39 -30.88 -5.62
C TRP A 146 -2.62 -32.36 -5.40
N ASP A 147 -2.29 -32.88 -4.23
CA ASP A 147 -2.41 -34.29 -3.88
C ASP A 147 -3.83 -34.69 -3.44
N HIS A 148 -4.70 -33.71 -3.12
CA HIS A 148 -6.04 -34.00 -2.62
C HIS A 148 -7.13 -33.84 -3.68
N SER A 149 -7.15 -32.74 -4.40
CA SER A 149 -8.15 -32.44 -5.41
C SER A 149 -7.73 -31.29 -6.31
N ILE A 150 -7.32 -31.64 -7.51
CA ILE A 150 -6.98 -30.65 -8.56
C ILE A 150 -8.18 -29.72 -8.84
N ASN A 151 -9.41 -30.24 -8.76
CA ASN A 151 -10.61 -29.44 -8.96
C ASN A 151 -10.75 -28.30 -7.94
N ALA A 152 -10.30 -28.51 -6.69
CA ALA A 152 -10.31 -27.47 -5.66
C ALA A 152 -9.29 -26.36 -5.97
N ALA A 153 -8.11 -26.72 -6.46
CA ALA A 153 -7.09 -25.74 -6.90
C ALA A 153 -7.59 -24.90 -8.09
N ILE A 154 -8.25 -25.57 -9.07
CA ILE A 154 -8.85 -24.89 -10.23
C ILE A 154 -9.96 -23.94 -9.78
N ALA A 155 -10.85 -24.36 -8.88
CA ALA A 155 -11.92 -23.52 -8.36
C ALA A 155 -11.38 -22.28 -7.66
N ALA A 156 -10.33 -22.41 -6.82
CA ALA A 156 -9.66 -21.29 -6.19
C ALA A 156 -9.05 -20.32 -7.22
N THR A 157 -8.42 -20.86 -8.26
CA THR A 157 -7.84 -20.07 -9.35
C THR A 157 -8.89 -19.28 -10.12
N ILE A 158 -10.04 -19.89 -10.43
CA ILE A 158 -11.17 -19.23 -11.11
C ILE A 158 -11.68 -18.01 -10.29
N ILE A 159 -11.60 -18.06 -8.97
CA ILE A 159 -11.99 -16.96 -8.10
C ILE A 159 -10.89 -15.88 -8.03
N VAL A 160 -9.63 -16.29 -7.90
CA VAL A 160 -8.51 -15.37 -7.71
C VAL A 160 -8.18 -14.58 -8.99
N ILE A 161 -8.25 -15.19 -10.18
CA ILE A 161 -7.94 -14.53 -11.45
C ILE A 161 -8.80 -13.29 -11.71
N PRO A 162 -10.14 -13.30 -11.60
CA PRO A 162 -10.97 -12.11 -11.78
C PRO A 162 -10.63 -11.00 -10.77
N VAL A 163 -10.34 -11.37 -9.52
CA VAL A 163 -9.94 -10.41 -8.49
C VAL A 163 -8.62 -9.75 -8.85
N LEU A 164 -7.62 -10.51 -9.31
CA LEU A 164 -6.35 -9.99 -9.80
C LEU A 164 -6.53 -9.04 -10.99
N VAL A 165 -7.37 -9.43 -11.95
CA VAL A 165 -7.66 -8.61 -13.13
C VAL A 165 -8.30 -7.29 -12.71
N ILE A 166 -9.34 -7.31 -11.90
CA ILE A 166 -9.99 -6.09 -11.39
C ILE A 166 -8.97 -5.23 -10.63
N PHE A 167 -8.13 -5.84 -9.81
CA PHE A 167 -7.15 -5.13 -9.00
C PHE A 167 -6.09 -4.40 -9.85
N VAL A 168 -5.63 -5.02 -10.93
CA VAL A 168 -4.66 -4.42 -11.87
C VAL A 168 -5.30 -3.32 -12.71
N PHE A 169 -6.54 -3.53 -13.18
CA PHE A 169 -7.21 -2.58 -14.07
C PHE A 169 -7.83 -1.39 -13.33
N HIS A 170 -8.25 -1.56 -12.08
CA HIS A 170 -8.87 -0.49 -11.29
C HIS A 170 -8.03 0.80 -11.20
N PRO A 171 -6.75 0.76 -10.82
CA PRO A 171 -5.92 1.97 -10.74
C PRO A 171 -5.67 2.59 -12.13
N LEU A 172 -5.64 1.80 -13.20
CA LEU A 172 -5.51 2.31 -14.57
C LEU A 172 -6.77 3.03 -15.04
N LEU A 173 -7.96 2.48 -14.75
CA LEU A 173 -9.24 3.10 -15.05
C LEU A 173 -9.46 4.42 -14.29
N VAL A 174 -9.14 4.43 -13.01
CA VAL A 174 -9.23 5.63 -12.18
C VAL A 174 -8.31 6.72 -12.71
N ARG A 175 -7.08 6.38 -13.10
CA ARG A 175 -6.13 7.33 -13.68
C ARG A 175 -6.64 7.92 -15.01
N GLN A 176 -7.23 7.11 -15.89
CA GLN A 176 -7.79 7.57 -17.17
C GLN A 176 -8.95 8.53 -16.93
N HIS A 177 -9.81 8.25 -15.95
CA HIS A 177 -10.94 9.11 -15.64
C HIS A 177 -10.52 10.51 -15.16
N TYR A 178 -9.42 10.58 -14.38
CA TYR A 178 -8.88 11.88 -13.92
C TYR A 178 -8.21 12.67 -15.04
N ILE A 179 -7.58 12.01 -16.01
CA ILE A 179 -6.95 12.70 -17.16
C ILE A 179 -8.02 13.18 -18.13
N GLY A 180 -9.07 12.39 -18.37
CA GLY A 180 -10.18 12.77 -19.28
C GLY A 180 -11.11 13.87 -18.71
N ALA A 181 -11.12 14.07 -17.39
CA ALA A 181 -11.89 15.16 -16.76
C ALA A 181 -11.11 16.49 -16.69
N ALA A 182 -9.81 16.48 -17.02
CA ALA A 182 -8.93 17.66 -17.04
C ALA A 182 -8.69 18.23 -18.44
N SER A 183 -9.24 17.59 -19.50
CA SER A 183 -9.24 18.04 -20.90
C SER A 183 -10.59 18.62 -21.28
#